data_857ef262ad8c7e91f330ef4d0c61f96f
#
_entry.id   857ef262ad8c7e91f330ef4d0c61f96f
#
_cell.length_a   1.000
_cell.length_b   1.000
_cell.length_c   1.000
_cell.angle_alpha   90.00
_cell.angle_beta   90.00
_cell.angle_gamma   90.00
#
_symmetry.space_group_name_H-M   'P 1'
#
loop_
_entity.id
_entity.type
_entity.pdbx_description
1 polymer ?
#
loop_
_entity_poly.entity_id
_entity_poly.type
_entity_poly.pdbx_seq_one_letter_code
_entity_poly.pdbx_strand_id
1 'polypeptide(L)'
;MSFPNIPDVNPDIDIDQTDSINLLLASIAFEELALSHITNAEAEKIQFVVGTLPGESPETPPTIEDLLQINSSVERTLRGVIKNQMLLQFKLEDVISISTTTTTSTS
;
A
#
# COMPACT_ATOMS: atom_id res chain seq x y z
N MET A 1 23.71 -7.99 33.46
CA MET A 1 22.36 -7.69 32.94
C MET A 1 21.82 -8.90 32.24
N SER A 2 20.82 -9.52 32.82
CA SER A 2 20.19 -10.68 32.19
C SER A 2 19.12 -10.21 31.20
N PHE A 3 19.24 -10.63 29.99
CA PHE A 3 18.21 -10.40 29.01
C PHE A 3 16.95 -11.18 29.39
N PRO A 4 15.76 -10.63 29.19
CA PRO A 4 14.55 -11.40 29.41
C PRO A 4 14.59 -12.66 28.54
N ASN A 5 14.28 -13.76 29.21
CA ASN A 5 14.25 -15.05 28.54
C ASN A 5 13.09 -15.07 27.56
N ILE A 6 13.37 -14.69 26.32
CA ILE A 6 12.39 -14.80 25.26
C ILE A 6 12.18 -16.29 25.03
N PRO A 7 10.98 -16.83 25.27
CA PRO A 7 10.75 -18.24 24.97
C PRO A 7 11.10 -18.47 23.50
N ASP A 8 11.87 -19.50 23.28
CA ASP A 8 12.25 -19.91 21.93
C ASP A 8 10.98 -20.32 21.19
N VAL A 9 10.27 -19.31 20.71
CA VAL A 9 9.14 -19.53 19.81
C VAL A 9 9.75 -19.89 18.47
N ASN A 10 10.07 -21.15 18.34
CA ASN A 10 10.43 -21.73 17.07
C ASN A 10 9.17 -22.41 16.52
N PRO A 11 8.24 -21.65 15.92
CA PRO A 11 7.15 -22.30 15.24
C PRO A 11 7.77 -23.14 14.13
N ASP A 12 7.40 -24.40 14.10
CA ASP A 12 7.78 -25.33 13.05
C ASP A 12 7.15 -24.88 11.74
N ILE A 13 7.54 -23.68 11.28
CA ILE A 13 7.08 -23.15 10.00
C ILE A 13 8.08 -23.65 8.98
N ASP A 14 7.76 -24.79 8.39
CA ASP A 14 8.50 -25.31 7.26
C ASP A 14 8.00 -24.66 5.97
N ILE A 15 8.35 -23.38 5.82
CA ILE A 15 8.06 -22.64 4.59
C ILE A 15 9.29 -22.72 3.71
N ASP A 16 9.19 -23.35 2.55
CA ASP A 16 10.29 -23.36 1.60
C ASP A 16 10.45 -22.00 0.93
N GLN A 17 11.52 -21.84 0.17
CA GLN A 17 11.83 -20.55 -0.45
C GLN A 17 10.78 -20.12 -1.46
N THR A 18 10.21 -21.06 -2.22
CA THR A 18 9.14 -20.78 -3.18
C THR A 18 7.89 -20.26 -2.45
N ASP A 19 7.50 -20.88 -1.34
CA ASP A 19 6.36 -20.45 -0.54
C ASP A 19 6.59 -19.07 0.04
N SER A 20 7.81 -18.79 0.50
CA SER A 20 8.18 -17.47 1.03
C SER A 20 8.08 -16.39 -0.04
N ILE A 21 8.56 -16.66 -1.25
CA ILE A 21 8.46 -15.74 -2.39
C ILE A 21 6.99 -15.49 -2.74
N ASN A 22 6.18 -16.54 -2.81
CA ASN A 22 4.77 -16.42 -3.10
C ASN A 22 4.03 -15.59 -2.04
N LEU A 23 4.38 -15.78 -0.76
CA LEU A 23 3.80 -15.00 0.33
C LEU A 23 4.18 -13.52 0.23
N LEU A 24 5.45 -13.23 -0.09
CA LEU A 24 5.90 -11.85 -0.30
C LEU A 24 5.19 -11.20 -1.48
N LEU A 25 5.03 -11.91 -2.59
CA LEU A 25 4.30 -11.40 -3.75
C LEU A 25 2.83 -11.12 -3.42
N ALA A 26 2.18 -12.02 -2.67
CA ALA A 26 0.82 -11.82 -2.22
C ALA A 26 0.70 -10.59 -1.31
N SER A 27 1.66 -10.40 -0.40
CA SER A 27 1.72 -9.23 0.48
C SER A 27 1.83 -7.93 -0.31
N ILE A 28 2.68 -7.89 -1.33
CA ILE A 28 2.83 -6.73 -2.21
C ILE A 28 1.51 -6.46 -2.95
N ALA A 29 0.84 -7.49 -3.44
CA ALA A 29 -0.44 -7.35 -4.13
C ALA A 29 -1.53 -6.79 -3.21
N PHE A 30 -1.58 -7.21 -1.95
CA PHE A 30 -2.52 -6.68 -0.97
C PHE A 30 -2.23 -5.22 -0.63
N GLU A 31 -0.96 -4.84 -0.51
CA GLU A 31 -0.57 -3.45 -0.27
C GLU A 31 -0.97 -2.57 -1.47
N GLU A 32 -0.76 -3.05 -2.69
CA GLU A 32 -1.16 -2.34 -3.91
C GLU A 32 -2.69 -2.15 -3.95
N LEU A 33 -3.45 -3.16 -3.58
CA LEU A 33 -4.91 -3.08 -3.50
C LEU A 33 -5.36 -2.04 -2.47
N ALA A 34 -4.71 -2.00 -1.31
CA ALA A 34 -5.00 -1.01 -0.27
C ALA A 34 -4.75 0.41 -0.78
N LEU A 35 -3.67 0.64 -1.52
CA LEU A 35 -3.37 1.94 -2.12
C LEU A 35 -4.43 2.34 -3.16
N SER A 36 -4.94 1.37 -3.92
CA SER A 36 -6.04 1.62 -4.87
C SER A 36 -7.30 2.09 -4.16
N HIS A 37 -7.64 1.48 -3.03
CA HIS A 37 -8.78 1.90 -2.22
C HIS A 37 -8.62 3.32 -1.68
N ILE A 38 -7.43 3.68 -1.22
CA ILE A 38 -7.13 5.04 -0.75
C ILE A 38 -7.30 6.05 -1.90
N THR A 39 -6.80 5.73 -3.07
CA THR A 39 -6.92 6.59 -4.25
C THR A 39 -8.38 6.81 -4.64
N ASN A 40 -9.18 5.74 -4.62
CA ASN A 40 -10.62 5.83 -4.92
C ASN A 40 -11.35 6.67 -3.87
N ALA A 41 -11.01 6.52 -2.59
CA ALA A 41 -11.61 7.31 -1.52
C ALA A 41 -11.30 8.81 -1.68
N GLU A 42 -10.08 9.15 -2.09
CA GLU A 42 -9.70 10.54 -2.34
C GLU A 42 -10.45 11.12 -3.55
N ALA A 43 -10.65 10.31 -4.59
CA ALA A 43 -11.45 10.71 -5.75
C ALA A 43 -12.91 10.99 -5.35
N GLU A 44 -13.49 10.16 -4.50
CA GLU A 44 -14.85 10.36 -4.00
C GLU A 44 -14.98 11.63 -3.16
N LYS A 45 -13.98 11.96 -2.36
CA LYS A 45 -13.95 13.22 -1.60
C LYS A 45 -14.01 14.43 -2.53
N ILE A 46 -13.23 14.41 -3.59
CA ILE A 46 -13.24 15.49 -4.59
C ILE A 46 -14.62 15.58 -5.24
N GLN A 47 -15.19 14.46 -5.66
CA GLN A 47 -16.50 14.41 -6.29
C GLN A 47 -17.59 14.93 -5.37
N PHE A 48 -17.53 14.60 -4.08
CA PHE A 48 -18.49 15.11 -3.09
C PHE A 48 -18.40 16.62 -2.97
N VAL A 49 -17.19 17.16 -2.80
CA VAL A 49 -16.98 18.61 -2.62
C VAL A 49 -17.42 19.40 -3.85
N VAL A 50 -17.15 18.90 -5.06
CA VAL A 50 -17.54 19.58 -6.29
C VAL A 50 -18.97 19.25 -6.75
N GLY A 51 -19.67 18.37 -6.03
CA GLY A 51 -21.09 18.06 -6.29
C GLY A 51 -21.31 17.09 -7.43
N THR A 52 -20.31 16.30 -7.81
CA THR A 52 -20.42 15.32 -8.91
C THR A 52 -20.54 13.88 -8.46
N LEU A 53 -20.53 13.63 -7.14
CA LEU A 53 -20.71 12.28 -6.61
C LEU A 53 -22.16 11.85 -6.76
N PRO A 54 -22.46 10.72 -7.43
CA PRO A 54 -23.84 10.28 -7.61
C PRO A 54 -24.55 10.00 -6.28
N GLY A 55 -25.74 10.55 -6.12
CA GLY A 55 -26.58 10.35 -4.95
C GLY A 55 -26.22 11.19 -3.74
N GLU A 56 -25.15 11.96 -3.80
CA GLU A 56 -24.71 12.81 -2.70
C GLU A 56 -24.27 14.17 -3.23
N SER A 57 -24.67 15.22 -2.53
CA SER A 57 -24.23 16.57 -2.85
C SER A 57 -24.09 17.39 -1.56
N PRO A 58 -23.13 18.34 -1.53
CA PRO A 58 -23.00 19.22 -0.37
C PRO A 58 -24.22 20.12 -0.23
N GLU A 59 -24.61 20.44 1.01
CA GLU A 59 -25.75 21.30 1.29
C GLU A 59 -25.56 22.71 0.72
N THR A 60 -24.31 23.17 0.67
CA THR A 60 -23.95 24.48 0.16
C THR A 60 -22.86 24.33 -0.90
N PRO A 61 -22.83 25.22 -1.91
CA PRO A 61 -21.74 25.23 -2.89
C PRO A 61 -20.39 25.40 -2.19
N PRO A 62 -19.32 24.74 -2.66
CA PRO A 62 -18.00 24.90 -2.07
C PRO A 62 -17.47 26.30 -2.28
N THR A 63 -16.79 26.82 -1.27
CA THR A 63 -16.04 28.07 -1.36
C THR A 63 -14.66 27.80 -1.96
N ILE A 64 -13.98 28.88 -2.39
CA ILE A 64 -12.59 28.76 -2.86
C ILE A 64 -11.70 28.17 -1.75
N GLU A 65 -11.94 28.57 -0.49
CA GLU A 65 -11.19 28.03 0.63
C GLU A 65 -11.42 26.53 0.79
N ASP A 66 -12.65 26.06 0.66
CA ASP A 66 -12.98 24.63 0.68
C ASP A 66 -12.24 23.86 -0.42
N LEU A 67 -12.21 24.41 -1.62
CA LEU A 67 -11.53 23.78 -2.77
C LEU A 67 -10.01 23.72 -2.55
N LEU A 68 -9.42 24.77 -1.98
CA LEU A 68 -8.00 24.80 -1.67
C LEU A 68 -7.65 23.79 -0.58
N GLN A 69 -8.50 23.66 0.44
CA GLN A 69 -8.30 22.70 1.52
C GLN A 69 -8.38 21.26 1.01
N ILE A 70 -9.40 20.94 0.21
CA ILE A 70 -9.53 19.58 -0.35
C ILE A 70 -8.38 19.25 -1.28
N ASN A 71 -7.96 20.20 -2.10
CA ASN A 71 -6.84 20.00 -3.02
C ASN A 71 -5.54 19.71 -2.24
N SER A 72 -5.29 20.47 -1.18
CA SER A 72 -4.10 20.26 -0.34
C SER A 72 -4.14 18.90 0.37
N SER A 73 -5.30 18.51 0.89
CA SER A 73 -5.48 17.22 1.56
C SER A 73 -5.26 16.05 0.60
N VAL A 74 -5.87 16.11 -0.59
CA VAL A 74 -5.74 15.08 -1.62
C VAL A 74 -4.30 14.98 -2.11
N GLU A 75 -3.65 16.11 -2.36
CA GLU A 75 -2.24 16.13 -2.77
C GLU A 75 -1.34 15.45 -1.75
N ARG A 76 -1.55 15.71 -0.47
CA ARG A 76 -0.78 15.08 0.61
C ARG A 76 -0.96 13.58 0.63
N THR A 77 -2.19 13.11 0.50
CA THR A 77 -2.50 11.67 0.47
C THR A 77 -1.90 11.01 -0.76
N LEU A 78 -2.05 11.61 -1.94
CA LEU A 78 -1.50 11.05 -3.17
C LEU A 78 0.02 11.01 -3.18
N ARG A 79 0.69 11.98 -2.58
CA ARG A 79 2.16 11.92 -2.39
C ARG A 79 2.55 10.70 -1.56
N GLY A 80 1.80 10.42 -0.49
CA GLY A 80 2.01 9.22 0.32
C GLY A 80 1.79 7.94 -0.48
N VAL A 81 0.75 7.89 -1.29
CA VAL A 81 0.45 6.75 -2.17
C VAL A 81 1.60 6.52 -3.15
N ILE A 82 2.08 7.58 -3.81
CA ILE A 82 3.18 7.47 -4.77
C ILE A 82 4.45 6.94 -4.10
N LYS A 83 4.79 7.46 -2.91
CA LYS A 83 5.95 6.98 -2.15
C LYS A 83 5.83 5.50 -1.82
N ASN A 84 4.64 5.06 -1.39
CA ASN A 84 4.40 3.66 -1.08
C ASN A 84 4.47 2.78 -2.32
N GLN A 85 3.96 3.24 -3.46
CA GLN A 85 4.07 2.50 -4.72
C GLN A 85 5.52 2.33 -5.15
N MET A 86 6.36 3.35 -4.96
CA MET A 86 7.80 3.24 -5.22
C MET A 86 8.46 2.20 -4.31
N LEU A 87 8.11 2.19 -3.02
CA LEU A 87 8.61 1.19 -2.08
C LEU A 87 8.17 -0.22 -2.46
N LEU A 88 6.92 -0.39 -2.90
CA LEU A 88 6.40 -1.68 -3.36
C LEU A 88 7.14 -2.15 -4.61
N GLN A 89 7.47 -1.25 -5.52
CA GLN A 89 8.26 -1.56 -6.71
C GLN A 89 9.65 -2.07 -6.32
N PHE A 90 10.31 -1.41 -5.37
CA PHE A 90 11.61 -1.87 -4.88
C PHE A 90 11.51 -3.24 -4.21
N LYS A 91 10.48 -3.48 -3.40
CA LYS A 91 10.24 -4.81 -2.81
C LYS A 91 10.05 -5.88 -3.88
N LEU A 92 9.28 -5.55 -4.92
CA LEU A 92 9.03 -6.48 -6.03
C LEU A 92 10.32 -6.81 -6.77
N GLU A 93 11.15 -5.80 -7.04
CA GLU A 93 12.45 -5.99 -7.68
C GLU A 93 13.36 -6.89 -6.84
N ASP A 94 13.37 -6.68 -5.51
CA ASP A 94 14.16 -7.49 -4.59
C ASP A 94 13.67 -8.95 -4.58
N VAL A 95 12.35 -9.16 -4.58
CA VAL A 95 11.76 -10.51 -4.62
C VAL A 95 12.11 -11.22 -5.93
N ILE A 96 12.03 -10.52 -7.05
CA ILE A 96 12.39 -11.06 -8.37
C ILE A 96 13.86 -11.43 -8.39
N SER A 97 14.73 -10.60 -7.82
CA SER A 97 16.16 -10.87 -7.73
C SER A 97 16.45 -12.14 -6.93
N ILE A 98 15.79 -12.32 -5.79
CA ILE A 98 15.91 -13.53 -4.97
C ILE A 98 15.46 -14.77 -5.78
N SER A 99 14.33 -14.69 -6.46
CA SER A 99 13.78 -15.75 -7.27
C SER A 99 14.75 -16.17 -8.38
N THR A 100 15.33 -15.21 -9.08
CA THR A 100 16.30 -15.45 -10.16
C THR A 100 17.57 -16.12 -9.63
N THR A 101 18.08 -15.65 -8.49
CA THR A 101 19.27 -16.23 -7.86
C THR A 101 19.04 -17.66 -7.45
N THR A 102 17.87 -17.99 -6.93
CA THR A 102 17.49 -19.36 -6.55
C THR A 102 17.47 -20.27 -7.76
N THR A 103 16.90 -19.82 -8.87
CA THR A 103 16.82 -20.59 -10.12
C THR A 103 18.21 -20.88 -10.67
N THR A 104 19.14 -19.92 -10.61
CA THR A 104 20.51 -20.12 -11.09
C THR A 104 21.31 -21.06 -10.20
N SER A 105 21.07 -21.09 -8.91
CA SER A 105 21.81 -21.94 -7.98
C SER A 105 21.38 -23.42 -8.02
N THR A 106 20.25 -23.73 -8.59
CA THR A 106 19.70 -25.09 -8.70
C THR A 106 20.01 -25.76 -10.06
N SER A 107 20.60 -25.04 -10.97
CA SER A 107 20.96 -25.57 -12.29
C SER A 107 22.32 -26.27 -12.31
#